data_73dfa6fcd424f1e4c1cb5fa188ecc50c
#
_entry.id   73dfa6fcd424f1e4c1cb5fa188ecc50c
#
_cell.length_a   1.000
_cell.length_b   1.000
_cell.length_c   1.000
_cell.angle_alpha   90.00
_cell.angle_beta   90.00
_cell.angle_gamma   90.00
#
_symmetry.space_group_name_H-M   'P 1'
#
loop_
_entity.id
_entity.type
_entity.pdbx_description
1 polymer ?
#
loop_
_entity_poly.entity_id
_entity_poly.type
_entity_poly.pdbx_seq_one_letter_code
_entity_poly.pdbx_strand_id
1 'polypeptide(L)'
;MESKIRLVNNKWLIPLLLVFIVLLVVLFVNFNKEGQIKMKVKSTLEKIVEKSDLETVTFTYNVIAKQCRDNEVCDKTTNDINNFKYVVSCKGSIVAGIDFKKIVVDVNQKNKKVVIKIPEAAIIDEPNILSIKFLNGNELPASELPNARKLCQETIKEKSSVDEKLIPAAKEQSIIVLEEFYNQWIKAYNSSYRVEVK
;
A
#
# COMPACT_ATOMS: atom_id res chain seq x y z
N MET A 1 -20.89 -13.48 72.63
CA MET A 1 -20.29 -14.48 71.71
C MET A 1 -19.25 -13.74 70.86
N GLU A 2 -18.04 -13.58 71.36
CA GLU A 2 -16.96 -12.88 70.67
C GLU A 2 -16.19 -13.90 69.85
N SER A 3 -16.24 -13.76 68.53
CA SER A 3 -15.46 -14.58 67.60
C SER A 3 -14.03 -14.01 67.54
N LYS A 4 -13.10 -14.65 68.27
CA LYS A 4 -11.67 -14.41 68.15
C LYS A 4 -11.20 -14.78 66.75
N ILE A 5 -10.96 -13.77 65.88
CA ILE A 5 -10.22 -13.93 64.63
C ILE A 5 -8.79 -14.33 64.98
N ARG A 6 -8.42 -15.61 64.79
CA ARG A 6 -7.03 -16.08 64.89
C ARG A 6 -6.25 -15.51 63.72
N LEU A 7 -5.47 -14.45 63.94
CA LEU A 7 -4.40 -14.01 63.05
C LEU A 7 -3.40 -15.19 62.92
N VAL A 8 -3.54 -15.95 61.86
CA VAL A 8 -2.55 -16.95 61.50
C VAL A 8 -1.27 -16.21 61.15
N ASN A 9 -0.29 -16.30 62.07
CA ASN A 9 1.02 -15.65 61.94
C ASN A 9 1.84 -16.43 60.88
N ASN A 10 1.48 -16.26 59.62
CA ASN A 10 2.02 -17.03 58.50
C ASN A 10 3.21 -16.24 57.92
N LYS A 11 4.37 -16.34 58.58
CA LYS A 11 5.62 -15.65 58.20
C LYS A 11 6.01 -15.92 56.72
N TRP A 12 5.40 -16.95 56.09
CA TRP A 12 5.61 -17.32 54.70
C TRP A 12 4.66 -16.59 53.73
N LEU A 13 3.55 -16.03 54.20
CA LEU A 13 2.62 -15.31 53.30
C LEU A 13 3.20 -14.01 52.79
N ILE A 14 4.00 -13.31 53.57
CA ILE A 14 4.61 -12.04 53.17
C ILE A 14 5.60 -12.22 52.02
N PRO A 15 6.58 -13.17 52.07
CA PRO A 15 7.46 -13.39 50.94
C PRO A 15 6.75 -13.94 49.73
N LEU A 16 5.72 -14.77 49.86
CA LEU A 16 4.91 -15.30 48.75
C LEU A 16 4.13 -14.17 48.06
N LEU A 17 3.57 -13.24 48.82
CA LEU A 17 2.88 -12.06 48.29
C LEU A 17 3.84 -11.14 47.53
N LEU A 18 5.04 -10.93 48.04
CA LEU A 18 6.08 -10.15 47.35
C LEU A 18 6.49 -10.78 46.02
N VAL A 19 6.72 -12.09 45.98
CA VAL A 19 7.01 -12.81 44.74
C VAL A 19 5.86 -12.67 43.72
N PHE A 20 4.62 -12.78 44.18
CA PHE A 20 3.45 -12.61 43.34
C PHE A 20 3.33 -11.19 42.74
N ILE A 21 3.58 -10.16 43.57
CA ILE A 21 3.60 -8.75 43.12
C ILE A 21 4.69 -8.52 42.10
N VAL A 22 5.91 -9.03 42.32
CA VAL A 22 7.01 -8.94 41.34
C VAL A 22 6.65 -9.61 40.04
N LEU A 23 6.00 -10.77 40.09
CA LEU A 23 5.57 -11.53 38.90
C LEU A 23 4.49 -10.75 38.12
N LEU A 24 3.54 -10.13 38.82
CA LEU A 24 2.52 -9.25 38.20
C LEU A 24 3.16 -8.02 37.54
N VAL A 25 4.13 -7.38 38.20
CA VAL A 25 4.84 -6.21 37.64
C VAL A 25 5.62 -6.61 36.39
N VAL A 26 6.32 -7.74 36.40
CA VAL A 26 7.04 -8.26 35.23
C VAL A 26 6.10 -8.58 34.07
N LEU A 27 4.95 -9.19 34.35
CA LEU A 27 3.93 -9.44 33.32
C LEU A 27 3.38 -8.13 32.76
N PHE A 28 3.05 -7.16 33.60
CA PHE A 28 2.51 -5.85 33.21
C PHE A 28 3.50 -5.06 32.34
N VAL A 29 4.80 -5.05 32.72
CA VAL A 29 5.84 -4.39 31.93
C VAL A 29 6.04 -5.05 30.58
N ASN A 30 5.97 -6.40 30.49
CA ASN A 30 6.08 -7.11 29.23
C ASN A 30 4.89 -6.88 28.32
N PHE A 31 3.65 -6.85 28.85
CA PHE A 31 2.45 -6.51 28.07
C PHE A 31 2.51 -5.09 27.48
N ASN A 32 2.99 -4.13 28.27
CA ASN A 32 3.09 -2.74 27.81
C ASN A 32 4.11 -2.53 26.69
N LYS A 33 5.20 -3.31 26.63
CA LYS A 33 6.22 -3.18 25.57
C LYS A 33 5.68 -3.50 24.19
N GLU A 34 4.81 -4.51 24.07
CA GLU A 34 4.19 -4.88 22.80
C GLU A 34 3.29 -3.77 22.25
N GLY A 35 2.44 -3.24 23.11
CA GLY A 35 1.56 -2.13 22.77
C GLY A 35 2.33 -0.88 22.33
N GLN A 36 3.45 -0.57 23.00
CA GLN A 36 4.29 0.57 22.65
C GLN A 36 4.97 0.41 21.27
N ILE A 37 5.51 -0.78 20.95
CA ILE A 37 6.12 -1.04 19.66
C ILE A 37 5.06 -0.95 18.55
N LYS A 38 3.92 -1.62 18.73
CA LYS A 38 2.81 -1.59 17.77
C LYS A 38 2.32 -0.16 17.51
N MET A 39 2.13 0.63 18.57
CA MET A 39 1.70 2.02 18.47
C MET A 39 2.73 2.89 17.74
N LYS A 40 4.02 2.73 18.05
CA LYS A 40 5.09 3.47 17.35
C LYS A 40 5.24 3.08 15.90
N VAL A 41 5.19 1.80 15.55
CA VAL A 41 5.22 1.34 14.15
C VAL A 41 4.05 1.96 13.39
N LYS A 42 2.84 1.91 13.96
CA LYS A 42 1.65 2.49 13.34
C LYS A 42 1.75 4.01 13.18
N SER A 43 2.18 4.74 14.22
CA SER A 43 2.34 6.20 14.13
C SER A 43 3.43 6.64 13.15
N THR A 44 4.44 5.80 12.95
CA THR A 44 5.48 6.04 11.95
C THR A 44 4.96 5.81 10.54
N LEU A 45 4.13 4.76 10.32
CA LEU A 45 3.38 4.55 9.09
C LEU A 45 2.51 5.76 8.73
N GLU A 46 1.72 6.24 9.68
CA GLU A 46 0.83 7.40 9.49
C GLU A 46 1.62 8.64 9.04
N LYS A 47 2.78 8.89 9.64
CA LYS A 47 3.66 10.01 9.24
C LYS A 47 4.26 9.85 7.85
N ILE A 48 4.52 8.61 7.40
CA ILE A 48 5.00 8.33 6.05
C ILE A 48 3.89 8.58 5.04
N VAL A 49 2.69 8.08 5.32
CA VAL A 49 1.50 8.27 4.49
C VAL A 49 1.14 9.75 4.33
N GLU A 50 1.32 10.56 5.39
CA GLU A 50 1.09 12.01 5.33
C GLU A 50 2.16 12.77 4.53
N LYS A 51 3.39 12.22 4.42
CA LYS A 51 4.52 12.91 3.81
C LYS A 51 4.88 12.45 2.40
N SER A 52 4.38 11.30 1.98
CA SER A 52 4.74 10.74 0.68
C SER A 52 3.49 10.23 -0.04
N ASP A 53 3.26 10.77 -1.23
CA ASP A 53 2.63 10.03 -2.31
C ASP A 53 3.57 8.87 -2.62
N LEU A 54 3.52 7.81 -1.80
CA LEU A 54 4.33 6.60 -2.00
C LEU A 54 3.73 5.83 -3.19
N GLU A 55 3.93 6.41 -4.36
CA GLU A 55 3.87 5.72 -5.63
C GLU A 55 4.84 4.57 -5.55
N THR A 56 4.32 3.36 -5.45
CA THR A 56 5.19 2.19 -5.33
C THR A 56 5.79 1.82 -6.67
N VAL A 57 5.02 1.89 -7.76
CA VAL A 57 5.51 1.64 -9.12
C VAL A 57 4.73 2.48 -10.14
N THR A 58 5.48 3.10 -11.05
CA THR A 58 4.91 3.81 -12.22
C THR A 58 5.22 3.04 -13.49
N PHE A 59 4.18 2.63 -14.21
CA PHE A 59 4.30 2.01 -15.52
C PHE A 59 3.95 3.02 -16.62
N THR A 60 4.76 3.01 -17.69
CA THR A 60 4.52 3.84 -18.88
C THR A 60 3.99 2.98 -20.00
N TYR A 61 2.85 3.39 -20.56
CA TYR A 61 2.21 2.74 -21.70
C TYR A 61 2.27 3.61 -22.95
N ASN A 62 2.51 2.95 -24.08
CA ASN A 62 2.30 3.52 -25.40
C ASN A 62 1.16 2.74 -26.05
N VAL A 63 0.07 3.44 -26.38
CA VAL A 63 -1.12 2.82 -26.96
C VAL A 63 -1.59 3.60 -28.18
N ILE A 64 -2.32 2.93 -29.06
CA ILE A 64 -3.04 3.56 -30.15
C ILE A 64 -4.52 3.54 -29.78
N ALA A 65 -5.12 4.70 -29.71
CA ALA A 65 -6.53 4.86 -29.42
C ALA A 65 -7.27 5.33 -30.71
N LYS A 66 -8.41 4.71 -30.97
CA LYS A 66 -9.19 4.90 -32.22
C LYS A 66 -10.59 5.37 -31.88
N GLN A 67 -10.98 6.54 -32.38
CA GLN A 67 -12.33 7.09 -32.24
C GLN A 67 -13.17 6.79 -33.47
N CYS A 68 -14.28 6.08 -33.30
CA CYS A 68 -15.25 5.87 -34.34
C CYS A 68 -15.90 7.20 -34.77
N ARG A 69 -16.39 7.28 -35.99
CA ARG A 69 -17.22 8.42 -36.44
C ARG A 69 -18.53 8.42 -35.67
N ASP A 70 -19.11 9.59 -35.52
CA ASP A 70 -20.36 9.74 -34.79
C ASP A 70 -21.47 8.88 -35.43
N ASN A 71 -22.16 8.10 -34.59
CA ASN A 71 -23.23 7.16 -34.96
C ASN A 71 -22.83 5.92 -35.76
N GLU A 72 -21.53 5.61 -35.89
CA GLU A 72 -21.05 4.39 -36.55
C GLU A 72 -20.50 3.38 -35.51
N VAL A 73 -20.89 2.12 -35.68
CA VAL A 73 -20.21 1.00 -35.01
C VAL A 73 -19.00 0.66 -35.87
N CYS A 74 -17.82 0.92 -35.34
CA CYS A 74 -16.59 0.61 -36.06
C CYS A 74 -15.84 -0.57 -35.43
N ASP A 75 -15.20 -1.36 -36.30
CA ASP A 75 -14.29 -2.39 -35.81
C ASP A 75 -12.94 -1.78 -35.45
N LYS A 76 -12.69 -1.67 -34.14
CA LYS A 76 -11.43 -1.12 -33.60
C LYS A 76 -10.22 -2.01 -33.87
N THR A 77 -10.39 -3.24 -34.35
CA THR A 77 -9.30 -4.16 -34.71
C THR A 77 -8.70 -3.85 -36.06
N THR A 78 -9.46 -3.20 -36.98
CA THR A 78 -8.96 -2.84 -38.31
C THR A 78 -7.77 -1.89 -38.24
N ASN A 79 -6.81 -2.07 -39.16
CA ASN A 79 -5.64 -1.20 -39.29
C ASN A 79 -5.84 -0.05 -40.26
N ASP A 80 -7.00 0.03 -40.92
CA ASP A 80 -7.30 1.15 -41.82
C ASP A 80 -7.71 2.38 -41.01
N ILE A 81 -6.78 3.34 -40.91
CA ILE A 81 -6.94 4.55 -40.16
C ILE A 81 -8.03 5.50 -40.70
N ASN A 82 -8.40 5.31 -41.98
CA ASN A 82 -9.40 6.13 -42.67
C ASN A 82 -10.83 5.82 -42.20
N ASN A 83 -11.05 4.67 -41.59
CA ASN A 83 -12.34 4.27 -41.04
C ASN A 83 -12.70 4.95 -39.70
N PHE A 84 -11.79 5.74 -39.15
CA PHE A 84 -11.99 6.41 -37.86
C PHE A 84 -12.14 7.92 -38.03
N LYS A 85 -12.84 8.53 -37.08
CA LYS A 85 -12.90 9.99 -36.95
C LYS A 85 -11.50 10.53 -36.72
N TYR A 86 -10.77 9.90 -35.78
CA TYR A 86 -9.34 10.11 -35.58
C TYR A 86 -8.68 8.90 -34.92
N VAL A 87 -7.38 8.79 -35.16
CA VAL A 87 -6.50 7.82 -34.51
C VAL A 87 -5.35 8.57 -33.84
N VAL A 88 -5.12 8.28 -32.58
CA VAL A 88 -4.07 8.93 -31.78
C VAL A 88 -3.13 7.91 -31.18
N SER A 89 -1.83 8.22 -31.19
CA SER A 89 -0.84 7.54 -30.37
C SER A 89 -0.73 8.26 -29.04
N CYS A 90 -0.98 7.55 -27.96
CA CYS A 90 -0.97 8.07 -26.61
C CYS A 90 0.21 7.50 -25.83
N LYS A 91 0.97 8.36 -25.18
CA LYS A 91 1.91 7.96 -24.16
C LYS A 91 1.35 8.45 -22.82
N GLY A 92 1.25 7.55 -21.85
CA GLY A 92 0.80 7.88 -20.50
C GLY A 92 1.39 6.96 -19.45
N SER A 93 1.24 7.35 -18.20
CA SER A 93 1.68 6.57 -17.05
C SER A 93 0.50 6.23 -16.15
N ILE A 94 0.61 5.10 -15.48
CA ILE A 94 -0.29 4.66 -14.45
C ILE A 94 0.51 4.28 -13.21
N VAL A 95 -0.05 4.56 -12.04
CA VAL A 95 0.56 4.27 -10.75
C VAL A 95 -0.16 3.10 -10.11
N ALA A 96 0.61 2.13 -9.63
CA ALA A 96 0.10 1.02 -8.84
C ALA A 96 0.86 0.90 -7.53
N GLY A 97 0.17 0.48 -6.48
CA GLY A 97 0.74 0.34 -5.14
C GLY A 97 -0.24 -0.26 -4.16
N ILE A 98 0.02 -0.06 -2.87
CA ILE A 98 -0.82 -0.56 -1.77
C ILE A 98 -1.46 0.59 -1.00
N ASP A 99 -2.63 0.33 -0.45
CA ASP A 99 -3.29 1.26 0.48
C ASP A 99 -2.67 1.13 1.88
N PHE A 100 -1.79 2.06 2.25
CA PHE A 100 -1.10 2.08 3.54
C PHE A 100 -2.03 2.13 4.75
N LYS A 101 -3.26 2.64 4.60
CA LYS A 101 -4.26 2.69 5.68
C LYS A 101 -4.77 1.31 6.07
N LYS A 102 -4.63 0.33 5.16
CA LYS A 102 -5.04 -1.07 5.37
C LYS A 102 -3.91 -1.96 5.89
N ILE A 103 -2.71 -1.41 6.08
CA ILE A 103 -1.60 -2.18 6.64
C ILE A 103 -1.91 -2.59 8.08
N VAL A 104 -1.69 -3.87 8.37
CA VAL A 104 -1.84 -4.43 9.71
C VAL A 104 -0.46 -4.77 10.28
N VAL A 105 -0.17 -4.29 11.49
CA VAL A 105 1.08 -4.55 12.19
C VAL A 105 0.85 -5.50 13.35
N ASP A 106 1.53 -6.65 13.33
CA ASP A 106 1.55 -7.63 14.40
C ASP A 106 2.94 -7.69 15.03
N VAL A 107 3.01 -7.64 16.36
CA VAL A 107 4.26 -7.73 17.11
C VAL A 107 4.30 -9.01 17.92
N ASN A 108 5.33 -9.84 17.69
CA ASN A 108 5.59 -11.04 18.46
C ASN A 108 6.82 -10.84 19.36
N GLN A 109 6.59 -10.62 20.65
CA GLN A 109 7.66 -10.39 21.62
C GLN A 109 8.51 -11.63 21.86
N LYS A 110 7.90 -12.82 21.88
CA LYS A 110 8.58 -14.09 22.12
C LYS A 110 9.67 -14.35 21.09
N ASN A 111 9.35 -14.10 19.83
CA ASN A 111 10.24 -14.31 18.69
C ASN A 111 10.98 -13.04 18.27
N LYS A 112 10.73 -11.91 18.97
CA LYS A 112 11.27 -10.58 18.64
C LYS A 112 11.04 -10.23 17.16
N LYS A 113 9.80 -10.41 16.69
CA LYS A 113 9.41 -10.24 15.30
C LYS A 113 8.27 -9.25 15.16
N VAL A 114 8.41 -8.31 14.23
CA VAL A 114 7.35 -7.42 13.76
C VAL A 114 6.91 -7.91 12.39
N VAL A 115 5.65 -8.28 12.25
CA VAL A 115 5.06 -8.71 10.97
C VAL A 115 4.16 -7.58 10.47
N ILE A 116 4.45 -7.10 9.27
CA ILE A 116 3.69 -6.07 8.57
C ILE A 116 2.93 -6.77 7.46
N LYS A 117 1.60 -6.85 7.59
CA LYS A 117 0.73 -7.42 6.58
C LYS A 117 0.24 -6.32 5.67
N ILE A 118 0.58 -6.42 4.38
CA ILE A 118 0.15 -5.47 3.37
C ILE A 118 -1.15 -5.94 2.70
N PRO A 119 -2.02 -5.01 2.27
CA PRO A 119 -3.18 -5.34 1.44
C PRO A 119 -2.73 -5.74 0.03
N GLU A 120 -3.66 -6.22 -0.78
CA GLU A 120 -3.41 -6.43 -2.20
C GLU A 120 -3.09 -5.09 -2.89
N ALA A 121 -2.12 -5.16 -3.81
CA ALA A 121 -1.78 -4.00 -4.64
C ALA A 121 -2.89 -3.72 -5.66
N ALA A 122 -3.07 -2.45 -5.98
CA ALA A 122 -4.07 -2.00 -6.93
C ALA A 122 -3.55 -0.78 -7.71
N ILE A 123 -4.23 -0.42 -8.78
CA ILE A 123 -4.05 0.87 -9.44
C ILE A 123 -4.55 1.95 -8.49
N ILE A 124 -3.71 2.97 -8.24
CA ILE A 124 -3.99 4.03 -7.26
C ILE A 124 -4.64 5.23 -7.93
N ASP A 125 -4.12 5.63 -9.10
CA ASP A 125 -4.52 6.86 -9.78
C ASP A 125 -5.06 6.62 -11.20
N GLU A 126 -5.81 7.58 -11.70
CA GLU A 126 -6.19 7.62 -13.11
C GLU A 126 -4.94 7.82 -14.01
N PRO A 127 -4.93 7.28 -15.25
CA PRO A 127 -3.79 7.41 -16.14
C PRO A 127 -3.43 8.88 -16.40
N ASN A 128 -2.17 9.23 -16.16
CA ASN A 128 -1.64 10.54 -16.52
C ASN A 128 -1.14 10.53 -17.98
N ILE A 129 -1.74 11.36 -18.83
CA ILE A 129 -1.38 11.45 -20.25
C ILE A 129 -0.21 12.39 -20.43
N LEU A 130 0.92 11.83 -20.85
CA LEU A 130 2.18 12.54 -21.08
C LEU A 130 2.25 13.17 -22.48
N SER A 131 1.76 12.47 -23.52
CA SER A 131 1.69 13.01 -24.87
C SER A 131 0.61 12.32 -25.70
N ILE A 132 0.06 13.09 -26.62
CA ILE A 132 -0.88 12.62 -27.65
C ILE A 132 -0.33 13.03 -29.00
N LYS A 133 -0.19 12.07 -29.91
CA LYS A 133 0.23 12.30 -31.29
C LYS A 133 -0.86 11.85 -32.23
N PHE A 134 -1.28 12.72 -33.12
CA PHE A 134 -2.30 12.45 -34.14
C PHE A 134 -1.70 11.62 -35.30
N LEU A 135 -2.41 10.63 -35.80
CA LEU A 135 -1.89 9.73 -36.81
C LEU A 135 -2.60 9.82 -38.18
N ASN A 136 -3.79 10.41 -38.27
CA ASN A 136 -4.56 10.50 -39.53
C ASN A 136 -4.12 11.63 -40.49
N GLY A 137 -3.01 12.31 -40.21
CA GLY A 137 -2.45 13.31 -41.15
C GLY A 137 -3.00 14.72 -41.03
N ASN A 138 -4.15 14.95 -40.42
CA ASN A 138 -4.71 16.26 -40.14
C ASN A 138 -4.47 16.63 -38.67
N GLU A 139 -4.28 17.91 -38.36
CA GLU A 139 -4.21 18.37 -36.98
C GLU A 139 -5.55 18.11 -36.26
N LEU A 140 -5.47 17.62 -35.03
CA LEU A 140 -6.65 17.43 -34.22
C LEU A 140 -7.22 18.81 -33.85
N PRO A 141 -8.50 19.09 -34.13
CA PRO A 141 -9.13 20.35 -33.71
C PRO A 141 -8.99 20.52 -32.19
N ALA A 142 -8.69 21.73 -31.74
CA ALA A 142 -8.54 22.03 -30.30
C ALA A 142 -9.76 21.61 -29.47
N SER A 143 -10.97 21.66 -30.06
CA SER A 143 -12.22 21.22 -29.44
C SER A 143 -12.28 19.71 -29.21
N GLU A 144 -11.52 18.89 -29.94
CA GLU A 144 -11.50 17.42 -29.81
C GLU A 144 -10.38 16.94 -28.85
N LEU A 145 -9.47 17.81 -28.45
CA LEU A 145 -8.35 17.43 -27.57
C LEU A 145 -8.80 16.84 -26.22
N PRO A 146 -9.85 17.37 -25.55
CA PRO A 146 -10.36 16.77 -24.31
C PRO A 146 -10.88 15.34 -24.52
N ASN A 147 -11.61 15.11 -25.64
CA ASN A 147 -12.14 13.80 -26.00
C ASN A 147 -11.03 12.80 -26.32
N ALA A 148 -10.01 13.23 -27.06
CA ALA A 148 -8.84 12.41 -27.36
C ALA A 148 -8.06 12.06 -26.08
N ARG A 149 -7.94 13.01 -25.13
CA ARG A 149 -7.29 12.75 -23.82
C ARG A 149 -8.07 11.69 -23.04
N LYS A 150 -9.39 11.82 -22.95
CA LYS A 150 -10.24 10.85 -22.27
C LYS A 150 -10.13 9.47 -22.91
N LEU A 151 -10.19 9.40 -24.24
CA LEU A 151 -10.00 8.15 -25.00
C LEU A 151 -8.64 7.49 -24.71
N CYS A 152 -7.56 8.29 -24.62
CA CYS A 152 -6.24 7.82 -24.23
C CYS A 152 -6.23 7.24 -22.80
N GLN A 153 -6.88 7.93 -21.84
CA GLN A 153 -6.98 7.46 -20.45
C GLN A 153 -7.71 6.12 -20.39
N GLU A 154 -8.87 6.00 -21.04
CA GLU A 154 -9.66 4.78 -21.10
C GLU A 154 -8.85 3.61 -21.71
N THR A 155 -8.16 3.86 -22.84
CA THR A 155 -7.36 2.85 -23.51
C THR A 155 -6.16 2.39 -22.68
N ILE A 156 -5.49 3.31 -21.95
CA ILE A 156 -4.38 2.96 -21.05
C ILE A 156 -4.92 2.19 -19.84
N LYS A 157 -6.06 2.61 -19.28
CA LYS A 157 -6.71 1.92 -18.16
C LYS A 157 -7.10 0.48 -18.52
N GLU A 158 -7.69 0.28 -19.69
CA GLU A 158 -8.02 -1.03 -20.22
C GLU A 158 -6.76 -1.89 -20.38
N LYS A 159 -5.72 -1.36 -21.03
CA LYS A 159 -4.47 -2.08 -21.22
C LYS A 159 -3.77 -2.42 -19.91
N SER A 160 -3.78 -1.51 -18.94
CA SER A 160 -3.17 -1.74 -17.63
C SER A 160 -3.93 -2.77 -16.79
N SER A 161 -5.25 -2.88 -16.95
CA SER A 161 -6.08 -3.83 -16.19
C SER A 161 -5.82 -5.29 -16.59
N VAL A 162 -5.32 -5.52 -17.80
CA VAL A 162 -4.95 -6.86 -18.32
C VAL A 162 -3.45 -7.13 -18.26
N ASP A 163 -2.66 -6.18 -17.75
CA ASP A 163 -1.20 -6.34 -17.61
C ASP A 163 -0.89 -7.15 -16.34
N GLU A 164 -0.64 -8.44 -16.53
CA GLU A 164 -0.35 -9.38 -15.45
C GLU A 164 0.91 -9.02 -14.64
N LYS A 165 1.76 -8.12 -15.13
CA LYS A 165 3.01 -7.73 -14.47
C LYS A 165 2.85 -6.53 -13.53
N LEU A 166 1.86 -5.68 -13.78
CA LEU A 166 1.69 -4.41 -13.06
C LEU A 166 1.47 -4.63 -11.55
N ILE A 167 0.47 -5.42 -11.19
CA ILE A 167 0.08 -5.64 -9.79
C ILE A 167 1.13 -6.44 -9.00
N PRO A 168 1.69 -7.55 -9.53
CA PRO A 168 2.79 -8.24 -8.86
C PRO A 168 4.01 -7.36 -8.63
N ALA A 169 4.44 -6.57 -9.64
CA ALA A 169 5.57 -5.66 -9.50
C ALA A 169 5.32 -4.58 -8.45
N ALA A 170 4.10 -4.02 -8.40
CA ALA A 170 3.71 -3.05 -7.37
C ALA A 170 3.74 -3.66 -5.97
N LYS A 171 3.28 -4.89 -5.81
CA LYS A 171 3.32 -5.62 -4.53
C LYS A 171 4.76 -5.89 -4.10
N GLU A 172 5.60 -6.40 -4.98
CA GLU A 172 7.01 -6.69 -4.71
C GLU A 172 7.76 -5.43 -4.31
N GLN A 173 7.60 -4.34 -5.05
CA GLN A 173 8.24 -3.06 -4.73
C GLN A 173 7.77 -2.51 -3.39
N SER A 174 6.47 -2.64 -3.07
CA SER A 174 5.94 -2.24 -1.76
C SER A 174 6.59 -3.00 -0.61
N ILE A 175 6.81 -4.32 -0.78
CA ILE A 175 7.49 -5.15 0.20
C ILE A 175 8.92 -4.65 0.41
N ILE A 176 9.69 -4.46 -0.67
CA ILE A 176 11.09 -4.01 -0.62
C ILE A 176 11.20 -2.66 0.12
N VAL A 177 10.39 -1.69 -0.27
CA VAL A 177 10.41 -0.34 0.33
C VAL A 177 10.06 -0.38 1.82
N LEU A 178 9.03 -1.14 2.20
CA LEU A 178 8.63 -1.28 3.59
C LEU A 178 9.65 -2.05 4.41
N GLU A 179 10.23 -3.12 3.88
CA GLU A 179 11.27 -3.88 4.58
C GLU A 179 12.51 -3.03 4.83
N GLU A 180 12.99 -2.31 3.82
CA GLU A 180 14.15 -1.45 3.94
C GLU A 180 13.92 -0.35 4.97
N PHE A 181 12.78 0.35 4.87
CA PHE A 181 12.42 1.41 5.79
C PHE A 181 12.29 0.92 7.23
N TYR A 182 11.53 -0.15 7.46
CA TYR A 182 11.29 -0.63 8.81
C TYR A 182 12.50 -1.34 9.42
N ASN A 183 13.34 -1.99 8.62
CA ASN A 183 14.58 -2.56 9.11
C ASN A 183 15.52 -1.47 9.65
N GLN A 184 15.63 -0.34 8.96
CA GLN A 184 16.43 0.80 9.43
C GLN A 184 15.85 1.39 10.71
N TRP A 185 14.53 1.61 10.75
CA TRP A 185 13.84 2.20 11.88
C TRP A 185 13.86 1.28 13.13
N ILE A 186 13.59 -0.02 12.96
CA ILE A 186 13.61 -0.98 14.07
C ILE A 186 15.02 -1.14 14.63
N LYS A 187 16.06 -1.16 13.80
CA LYS A 187 17.44 -1.19 14.27
C LYS A 187 17.80 0.01 15.14
N ALA A 188 17.33 1.20 14.74
CA ALA A 188 17.53 2.42 15.51
C ALA A 188 16.76 2.43 16.84
N TYR A 189 15.55 1.82 16.87
CA TYR A 189 14.69 1.79 18.05
C TYR A 189 14.99 0.61 18.99
N ASN A 190 15.15 -0.59 18.46
CA ASN A 190 15.45 -1.81 19.21
C ASN A 190 16.05 -2.89 18.30
N SER A 191 17.36 -3.01 18.32
CA SER A 191 18.14 -3.93 17.45
C SER A 191 17.80 -5.42 17.62
N SER A 192 17.04 -5.78 18.67
CA SER A 192 16.69 -7.18 18.91
C SER A 192 15.48 -7.67 18.09
N TYR A 193 14.72 -6.77 17.47
CA TYR A 193 13.57 -7.15 16.64
C TYR A 193 13.94 -7.28 15.17
N ARG A 194 13.26 -8.20 14.47
CA ARG A 194 13.31 -8.35 13.01
C ARG A 194 11.98 -7.98 12.40
N VAL A 195 12.02 -7.36 11.22
CA VAL A 195 10.82 -7.02 10.44
C VAL A 195 10.63 -8.05 9.33
N GLU A 196 9.40 -8.43 9.09
CA GLU A 196 8.96 -9.23 7.96
C GLU A 196 7.72 -8.59 7.37
N VAL A 197 7.72 -8.31 6.07
CA VAL A 197 6.56 -7.80 5.32
C VAL A 197 5.93 -8.95 4.52
N LYS A 198 4.59 -9.06 4.55
CA LYS A 198 3.82 -10.13 3.88
C LYS A 198 2.61 -9.58 3.16
#